data_62565d4e19ed8e8f7920394cf09f707e
#
_entry.id   62565d4e19ed8e8f7920394cf09f707e
#
_cell.length_a   1.000
_cell.length_b   1.000
_cell.length_c   1.000
_cell.angle_alpha   90.00
_cell.angle_beta   90.00
_cell.angle_gamma   90.00
#
_symmetry.space_group_name_H-M   'P 1'
#
loop_
_entity.id
_entity.type
_entity.pdbx_description
1 polymer ?
#
loop_
_entity_poly.entity_id
_entity_poly.type
_entity_poly.pdbx_seq_one_letter_code
_entity_poly.pdbx_strand_id
1 'polypeptide(L)' 'MINAGIEEGDYLIVAEQETARNGDIVVALVGNDDATVKRFFREADHIRLQPENDNYEPIISRDVKIRGRVIGLYRHL' A
#
# COMPACT_ATOMS: atom_id res chain seq x y z
N MET A 1 5.60 -6.27 -4.89
CA MET A 1 6.04 -4.87 -5.12
C MET A 1 7.49 -4.84 -5.54
N ILE A 2 7.71 -5.10 -6.81
CA ILE A 2 9.06 -5.31 -7.35
C ILE A 2 9.91 -4.03 -7.29
N ASN A 3 9.32 -2.89 -7.67
CA ASN A 3 10.08 -1.63 -7.76
C ASN A 3 10.42 -1.02 -6.39
N ALA A 4 9.76 -1.43 -5.34
CA ALA A 4 10.08 -1.02 -3.98
C ALA A 4 11.06 -1.96 -3.27
N GLY A 5 11.55 -2.97 -3.97
CA GLY A 5 12.47 -3.95 -3.40
C GLY A 5 11.80 -4.99 -2.52
N ILE A 6 10.48 -5.07 -2.52
CA ILE A 6 9.73 -6.06 -1.76
C ILE A 6 9.55 -7.29 -2.62
N GLU A 7 10.00 -8.44 -2.12
CA GLU A 7 9.92 -9.71 -2.82
C GLU A 7 8.93 -10.65 -2.14
N GLU A 8 8.45 -11.63 -2.89
CA GLU A 8 7.61 -12.67 -2.34
C GLU A 8 8.34 -13.40 -1.21
N GLY A 9 7.66 -13.64 -0.10
CA GLY A 9 8.26 -14.26 1.07
C GLY A 9 8.86 -13.28 2.07
N ASP A 10 8.96 -12.00 1.71
CA ASP A 10 9.41 -10.98 2.66
C ASP A 10 8.35 -10.72 3.70
N TYR A 11 8.79 -10.34 4.89
CA TYR A 11 7.92 -9.89 5.97
C TYR A 11 7.96 -8.38 6.03
N LEU A 12 6.79 -7.76 6.12
CA LEU A 12 6.68 -6.32 6.27
C LEU A 12 6.51 -5.96 7.73
N ILE A 13 7.20 -4.91 8.14
CA ILE A 13 7.02 -4.30 9.45
C ILE A 13 6.06 -3.13 9.25
N VAL A 14 4.92 -3.16 9.93
CA VAL A 14 3.84 -2.22 9.70
C VAL A 14 3.51 -1.48 10.99
N ALA A 15 3.50 -0.15 10.93
CA ALA A 15 2.98 0.67 12.00
C ALA A 15 1.47 0.75 11.84
N GLU A 16 0.74 0.36 12.88
CA GLU A 16 -0.72 0.43 12.85
C GLU A 16 -1.15 1.89 12.90
N GLN A 17 -1.86 2.33 11.87
CA GLN A 17 -2.36 3.70 11.78
C GLN A 17 -3.47 3.77 10.75
N GLU A 18 -4.33 4.78 10.88
CA GLU A 18 -5.49 4.96 10.00
C GLU A 18 -5.28 6.07 8.97
N THR A 19 -4.15 6.76 9.04
CA THR A 19 -3.81 7.86 8.14
C THR A 19 -2.54 7.56 7.39
N ALA A 20 -2.34 8.28 6.26
CA ALA A 20 -1.14 8.13 5.45
C ALA A 20 -0.85 9.45 4.74
N ARG A 21 0.40 9.59 4.30
CA ARG A 21 0.87 10.72 3.50
C ARG A 21 1.16 10.23 2.09
N ASN A 22 1.11 11.14 1.13
CA ASN A 22 1.46 10.82 -0.25
C ASN A 22 2.86 10.22 -0.32
N GLY A 23 2.97 9.10 -1.01
CA GLY A 23 4.21 8.36 -1.16
C GLY A 23 4.44 7.26 -0.14
N ASP A 24 3.64 7.18 0.91
CA ASP A 24 3.74 6.09 1.88
C ASP A 24 3.31 4.76 1.24
N ILE A 25 3.97 3.68 1.64
CA ILE A 25 3.50 2.33 1.32
C ILE A 25 2.59 1.91 2.46
N VAL A 26 1.37 1.55 2.13
CA VAL A 26 0.33 1.26 3.12
C VAL A 26 -0.27 -0.12 2.94
N VAL A 27 -0.82 -0.63 4.03
CA VAL A 27 -1.75 -1.75 4.01
C VAL A 27 -3.14 -1.14 4.04
N ALA A 28 -3.95 -1.43 3.04
CA ALA A 28 -5.25 -0.79 2.88
C ALA A 28 -6.32 -1.80 2.49
N LEU A 29 -7.56 -1.51 2.89
CA LEU A 29 -8.75 -2.21 2.43
C LEU A 29 -9.47 -1.32 1.44
N VAL A 30 -9.89 -1.88 0.32
CA VAL A 30 -10.66 -1.17 -0.72
C VAL A 30 -12.05 -1.81 -0.77
N GLY A 31 -13.07 -1.04 -0.37
CA GLY A 31 -14.42 -1.57 -0.30
C GLY A 31 -14.49 -2.75 0.68
N ASN A 32 -15.02 -3.87 0.21
CA ASN A 32 -15.11 -5.11 0.97
C ASN A 32 -14.03 -6.12 0.57
N ASP A 33 -13.04 -5.68 -0.20
CA ASP A 33 -11.99 -6.56 -0.69
C ASP A 33 -10.95 -6.86 0.38
N ASP A 34 -10.05 -7.79 0.05
CA ASP A 34 -8.92 -8.13 0.89
C ASP A 34 -7.95 -6.97 1.01
N ALA A 35 -7.11 -7.04 2.03
CA ALA A 35 -6.07 -6.05 2.23
C ALA A 35 -5.05 -6.11 1.10
N THR A 36 -4.57 -4.94 0.69
CA THR A 36 -3.55 -4.80 -0.33
C THR A 36 -2.43 -3.90 0.18
N VAL A 37 -1.22 -4.11 -0.34
CA VAL A 37 -0.06 -3.29 -0.03
C VAL A 37 0.27 -2.48 -1.28
N LYS A 38 0.13 -1.17 -1.18
CA LYS A 38 0.29 -0.25 -2.31
C LYS A 38 0.86 1.07 -1.84
N ARG A 39 1.35 1.86 -2.78
CA ARG A 39 1.79 3.22 -2.50
C ARG A 39 0.57 4.16 -2.55
N PHE A 40 0.46 4.98 -1.54
CA PHE A 40 -0.70 5.83 -1.28
C PHE A 40 -0.50 7.22 -1.87
N PHE A 41 -1.55 7.72 -2.54
CA PHE A 41 -1.64 9.11 -2.98
C PHE A 41 -3.06 9.61 -2.81
N ARG A 42 -3.20 10.74 -2.12
CA ARG A 42 -4.49 11.40 -1.96
C ARG A 42 -4.66 12.42 -3.08
N GLU A 43 -5.65 12.19 -3.91
CA GLU A 43 -6.05 13.12 -4.97
C GLU A 43 -7.20 13.99 -4.48
N ALA A 44 -7.70 14.92 -5.35
CA ALA A 44 -8.69 15.90 -4.93
C ALA A 44 -9.99 15.31 -4.39
N ASP A 45 -10.49 14.23 -5.00
CA ASP A 45 -11.78 13.62 -4.64
C ASP A 45 -11.74 12.11 -4.52
N HIS A 46 -10.54 11.51 -4.54
CA HIS A 46 -10.37 10.07 -4.44
C HIS A 46 -9.00 9.74 -3.89
N ILE A 47 -8.77 8.46 -3.66
CA ILE A 47 -7.47 7.93 -3.28
C ILE A 47 -6.98 7.06 -4.42
N ARG A 48 -5.72 7.24 -4.78
CA ARG A 48 -5.04 6.39 -5.76
C ARG A 48 -4.06 5.49 -5.03
N LEU A 49 -4.23 4.20 -5.20
CA LEU A 49 -3.30 3.19 -4.68
C LEU A 49 -2.47 2.69 -5.85
N GLN A 50 -1.21 3.06 -5.87
CA GLN A 50 -0.32 2.81 -6.99
C GLN A 50 0.47 1.53 -6.74
N PRO A 51 0.36 0.52 -7.62
CA PRO A 51 1.25 -0.63 -7.53
C PRO A 51 2.68 -0.22 -7.89
N GLU A 52 3.65 -0.86 -7.25
CA GLU A 52 5.05 -0.62 -7.59
C GLU A 52 5.46 -1.29 -8.90
N ASN A 53 4.69 -2.25 -9.35
CA ASN A 53 4.92 -2.91 -10.64
C ASN A 53 4.11 -2.18 -11.71
N ASP A 54 4.79 -1.61 -12.69
CA ASP A 54 4.18 -0.83 -13.77
C ASP A 54 3.27 -1.66 -14.68
N ASN A 55 3.31 -2.99 -14.59
CA ASN A 55 2.44 -3.87 -15.35
C ASN A 55 1.01 -3.93 -14.80
N TYR A 56 0.76 -3.34 -13.63
CA TYR A 56 -0.56 -3.29 -13.01
C TYR A 56 -1.05 -1.86 -12.98
N GLU A 57 -2.37 -1.71 -13.14
CA GLU A 57 -2.99 -0.40 -13.09
C GLU A 57 -3.26 0.06 -11.67
N PRO A 58 -3.26 1.38 -11.41
CA PRO A 58 -3.60 1.89 -10.10
C PRO A 58 -5.06 1.65 -9.74
N ILE A 59 -5.31 1.50 -8.45
CA ILE A 59 -6.66 1.43 -7.90
C ILE A 59 -7.08 2.86 -7.55
N ILE A 60 -8.21 3.30 -8.08
CA ILE A 60 -8.78 4.62 -7.79
C ILE A 60 -10.11 4.40 -7.07
N SER A 61 -10.23 4.90 -5.85
CA SER A 61 -11.41 4.65 -5.04
C SER A 61 -11.61 5.76 -4.01
N ARG A 62 -12.86 5.94 -3.60
CA ARG A 62 -13.23 6.78 -2.46
C ARG A 62 -13.41 5.94 -1.19
N ASP A 63 -13.52 4.64 -1.33
CA ASP A 63 -13.74 3.73 -0.21
C ASP A 63 -12.45 2.96 0.09
N VAL A 64 -11.51 3.66 0.72
CA VAL A 64 -10.22 3.10 1.11
C VAL A 64 -10.03 3.31 2.60
N LYS A 65 -9.75 2.22 3.31
CA LYS A 65 -9.44 2.25 4.74
C LYS A 65 -7.97 1.88 4.92
N ILE A 66 -7.21 2.79 5.51
CA ILE A 66 -5.81 2.55 5.83
C ILE A 66 -5.75 1.75 7.13
N ARG A 67 -4.99 0.67 7.11
CA ARG A 67 -4.75 -0.17 8.29
C ARG A 67 -3.37 0.01 8.88
N GLY A 68 -2.41 0.41 8.07
CA GLY A 68 -1.07 0.64 8.56
C GLY A 68 -0.16 1.21 7.49
N ARG A 69 1.01 1.66 7.93
CA ARG A 69 2.08 2.14 7.06
C ARG A 69 3.28 1.21 7.17
N VAL A 70 3.83 0.82 6.05
CA VAL A 70 5.03 -0.03 6.02
C VAL A 70 6.22 0.82 6.46
N ILE A 71 6.89 0.40 7.52
CA ILE A 71 8.03 1.12 8.10
C ILE A 71 9.33 0.32 7.99
N GLY A 72 9.27 -0.92 7.58
CA GLY A 72 10.46 -1.73 7.42
C GLY A 72 10.17 -3.04 6.72
N LEU A 73 11.24 -3.77 6.44
CA LEU A 73 11.17 -5.03 5.73
C LEU A 73 12.13 -6.02 6.38
N TYR A 74 11.67 -7.24 6.59
CA TYR A 74 12.50 -8.33 7.08
C TYR A 74 12.60 -9.41 6.01
N ARG A 75 13.80 -9.76 5.65
CA ARG A 75 14.07 -10.81 4.68
C ARG A 75 14.92 -11.89 5.35
N HIS A 76 14.41 -13.10 5.30
CA HIS A 76 15.15 -14.25 5.80
C HIS A 76 16.18 -14.67 4.75
N LEU A 77 17.44 -14.66 5.13
CA LEU A 77 18.55 -15.05 4.24
C LEU A 77 18.97 -16.50 4.49
#